data_5d8e82a0e6307ece02f3673091ab862b
#
_entry.id   5d8e82a0e6307ece02f3673091ab862b
#
_cell.length_a   1.000
_cell.length_b   1.000
_cell.length_c   1.000
_cell.angle_alpha   90.00
_cell.angle_beta   90.00
_cell.angle_gamma   90.00
#
_symmetry.space_group_name_H-M   'P 1'
#
loop_
_entity.id
_entity.type
_entity.pdbx_description
1 polymer ?
#
loop_
_entity_poly.entity_id
_entity_poly.type
_entity_poly.pdbx_seq_one_letter_code
_entity_poly.pdbx_strand_id
1 'polypeptide(L)'
;MRAMILAAGLGTRLKPWTLEHPKALVPVDGIPMLERVILKLKSQGFDEIVVNVHHFAGQITDFLDSKDFGIKISISDERGGLLDTGGGLVHARHLLEGEPFLVHNVDILSNADLSALMHFHESEGNDVTLLTSDRKSSRKLLFDEDGSLKGWHNLADDEYRPAVPVDSDNVTEEAFSGIYIIGKRGMEELEAYGCETGRDSFPVMDFFLDCMKKIKIRRKCSADLRLLDIGKPETLVLASQFTADDL
;
A
#
# COMPACT_ATOMS: atom_id res chain seq x y z
N MET A 1 -8.84 6.51 13.53
CA MET A 1 -7.99 6.77 12.32
C MET A 1 -8.58 6.01 11.14
N ARG A 2 -8.31 6.48 9.90
CA ARG A 2 -8.84 5.88 8.67
C ARG A 2 -7.78 5.14 7.87
N ALA A 3 -8.14 4.03 7.23
CA ALA A 3 -7.25 3.30 6.34
C ALA A 3 -7.97 2.84 5.06
N MET A 4 -7.20 2.60 3.99
CA MET A 4 -7.65 1.88 2.80
C MET A 4 -6.81 0.61 2.62
N ILE A 5 -7.48 -0.51 2.40
CA ILE A 5 -6.84 -1.78 2.03
C ILE A 5 -6.99 -1.98 0.53
N LEU A 6 -5.86 -2.11 -0.19
CA LEU A 6 -5.85 -2.39 -1.62
C LEU A 6 -6.02 -3.91 -1.86
N ALA A 7 -7.24 -4.33 -2.20
CA ALA A 7 -7.64 -5.73 -2.36
C ALA A 7 -8.13 -6.10 -3.78
N ALA A 8 -8.16 -5.14 -4.72
CA ALA A 8 -8.67 -5.33 -6.09
C ALA A 8 -7.73 -6.13 -7.03
N GLY A 9 -6.53 -6.49 -6.58
CA GLY A 9 -5.49 -7.12 -7.40
C GLY A 9 -5.85 -8.53 -7.88
N LEU A 10 -5.50 -8.86 -9.13
CA LEU A 10 -5.80 -10.16 -9.78
C LEU A 10 -5.05 -11.36 -9.16
N GLY A 11 -3.94 -11.14 -8.47
CA GLY A 11 -3.18 -12.20 -7.80
C GLY A 11 -2.61 -13.29 -8.72
N THR A 12 -2.28 -12.96 -9.96
CA THR A 12 -1.91 -13.94 -11.02
C THR A 12 -0.78 -14.89 -10.67
N ARG A 13 0.12 -14.49 -9.73
CA ARG A 13 1.26 -15.29 -9.26
C ARG A 13 0.87 -16.39 -8.25
N LEU A 14 -0.34 -16.33 -7.69
CA LEU A 14 -0.86 -17.29 -6.70
C LEU A 14 -1.77 -18.36 -7.31
N LYS A 15 -1.71 -18.56 -8.62
CA LYS A 15 -2.42 -19.70 -9.25
C LYS A 15 -1.88 -21.03 -8.74
N PRO A 16 -2.75 -22.05 -8.55
CA PRO A 16 -4.14 -22.13 -9.01
C PRO A 16 -5.19 -21.46 -8.09
N TRP A 17 -4.85 -21.07 -6.84
CA TRP A 17 -5.80 -20.48 -5.88
C TRP A 17 -6.63 -19.33 -6.49
N THR A 18 -5.96 -18.39 -7.14
CA THR A 18 -6.60 -17.19 -7.70
C THR A 18 -7.36 -17.43 -9.01
N LEU A 19 -7.55 -18.67 -9.42
CA LEU A 19 -8.51 -19.03 -10.47
C LEU A 19 -9.95 -19.06 -9.97
N GLU A 20 -10.15 -19.28 -8.67
CA GLU A 20 -11.47 -19.47 -8.05
C GLU A 20 -11.72 -18.51 -6.87
N HIS A 21 -10.66 -17.88 -6.33
CA HIS A 21 -10.73 -17.04 -5.14
C HIS A 21 -9.92 -15.76 -5.30
N PRO A 22 -10.34 -14.64 -4.64
CA PRO A 22 -9.54 -13.43 -4.64
C PRO A 22 -8.28 -13.60 -3.80
N LYS A 23 -7.18 -12.95 -4.21
CA LYS A 23 -5.92 -12.94 -3.47
C LYS A 23 -6.10 -12.51 -2.00
N ALA A 24 -6.99 -11.55 -1.75
CA ALA A 24 -7.28 -11.02 -0.43
C ALA A 24 -7.78 -12.09 0.58
N LEU A 25 -8.37 -13.19 0.09
CA LEU A 25 -8.87 -14.27 0.92
C LEU A 25 -7.92 -15.47 1.01
N VAL A 26 -6.70 -15.39 0.48
CA VAL A 26 -5.68 -16.43 0.68
C VAL A 26 -5.47 -16.64 2.19
N PRO A 27 -5.64 -17.88 2.70
CA PRO A 27 -5.46 -18.14 4.11
C PRO A 27 -3.97 -18.26 4.47
N VAL A 28 -3.59 -17.67 5.57
CA VAL A 28 -2.32 -17.88 6.27
C VAL A 28 -2.68 -18.41 7.65
N ASP A 29 -2.26 -19.64 7.96
CA ASP A 29 -2.67 -20.38 9.18
C ASP A 29 -4.19 -20.36 9.42
N GLY A 30 -4.95 -20.60 8.35
CA GLY A 30 -6.41 -20.65 8.39
C GLY A 30 -7.13 -19.31 8.47
N ILE A 31 -6.41 -18.18 8.56
CA ILE A 31 -7.00 -16.82 8.63
C ILE A 31 -6.75 -16.11 7.30
N PRO A 32 -7.79 -15.61 6.61
CA PRO A 32 -7.63 -14.83 5.38
C PRO A 32 -6.74 -13.60 5.56
N MET A 33 -5.92 -13.28 4.55
CA MET A 33 -5.04 -12.10 4.59
C MET A 33 -5.79 -10.80 4.87
N LEU A 34 -6.95 -10.61 4.25
CA LEU A 34 -7.79 -9.44 4.49
C LEU A 34 -8.19 -9.31 5.97
N GLU A 35 -8.57 -10.41 6.61
CA GLU A 35 -8.90 -10.42 8.04
C GLU A 35 -7.71 -10.02 8.90
N ARG A 36 -6.52 -10.56 8.62
CA ARG A 36 -5.30 -10.23 9.34
C ARG A 36 -4.97 -8.74 9.25
N VAL A 37 -5.07 -8.16 8.05
CA VAL A 37 -4.82 -6.72 7.85
C VAL A 37 -5.87 -5.88 8.58
N ILE A 38 -7.15 -6.25 8.53
CA ILE A 38 -8.23 -5.54 9.26
C ILE A 38 -7.97 -5.60 10.77
N LEU A 39 -7.65 -6.77 11.33
CA LEU A 39 -7.42 -6.93 12.76
C LEU A 39 -6.18 -6.16 13.22
N LYS A 40 -5.11 -6.15 12.42
CA LYS A 40 -3.93 -5.34 12.69
C LYS A 40 -4.24 -3.85 12.69
N LEU A 41 -4.92 -3.34 11.69
CA LEU A 41 -5.35 -1.94 11.64
C LEU A 41 -6.21 -1.58 12.85
N LYS A 42 -7.20 -2.42 13.18
CA LYS A 42 -8.06 -2.22 14.35
C LYS A 42 -7.25 -2.17 15.65
N SER A 43 -6.32 -3.10 15.87
CA SER A 43 -5.48 -3.15 17.08
C SER A 43 -4.63 -1.89 17.25
N GLN A 44 -4.37 -1.17 16.18
CA GLN A 44 -3.57 0.06 16.17
C GLN A 44 -4.43 1.34 16.05
N GLY A 45 -5.74 1.24 16.34
CA GLY A 45 -6.63 2.39 16.47
C GLY A 45 -7.24 2.90 15.17
N PHE A 46 -7.21 2.08 14.10
CA PHE A 46 -7.97 2.38 12.88
C PHE A 46 -9.40 1.84 13.04
N ASP A 47 -10.39 2.72 12.93
CA ASP A 47 -11.80 2.46 13.20
C ASP A 47 -12.70 2.65 11.96
N GLU A 48 -12.13 3.19 10.88
CA GLU A 48 -12.76 3.28 9.56
C GLU A 48 -11.83 2.69 8.50
N ILE A 49 -12.28 1.65 7.80
CA ILE A 49 -11.51 0.99 6.74
C ILE A 49 -12.30 1.01 5.44
N VAL A 50 -11.63 1.42 4.35
CA VAL A 50 -12.14 1.27 2.98
C VAL A 50 -11.43 0.10 2.34
N VAL A 51 -12.17 -0.82 1.72
CA VAL A 51 -11.63 -1.96 0.97
C VAL A 51 -12.04 -1.82 -0.49
N ASN A 52 -11.07 -1.72 -1.41
CA ASN A 52 -11.42 -1.76 -2.82
C ASN A 52 -11.54 -3.21 -3.32
N VAL A 53 -12.50 -3.44 -4.21
CA VAL A 53 -12.82 -4.77 -4.73
C VAL A 53 -13.00 -4.74 -6.24
N HIS A 54 -12.48 -5.76 -6.94
CA HIS A 54 -12.64 -5.94 -8.38
C HIS A 54 -12.82 -7.42 -8.73
N HIS A 55 -11.73 -8.19 -8.77
CA HIS A 55 -11.76 -9.62 -9.10
C HIS A 55 -12.35 -10.43 -7.95
N PHE A 56 -13.38 -11.23 -8.24
CA PHE A 56 -14.17 -11.95 -7.22
C PHE A 56 -14.74 -11.04 -6.12
N ALA A 57 -15.14 -9.81 -6.48
CA ALA A 57 -15.67 -8.81 -5.54
C ALA A 57 -16.76 -9.38 -4.62
N GLY A 58 -17.69 -10.20 -5.16
CA GLY A 58 -18.74 -10.85 -4.37
C GLY A 58 -18.18 -11.68 -3.21
N GLN A 59 -17.12 -12.48 -3.42
CA GLN A 59 -16.53 -13.28 -2.35
C GLN A 59 -15.92 -12.41 -1.25
N ILE A 60 -15.33 -11.24 -1.59
CA ILE A 60 -14.79 -10.31 -0.60
C ILE A 60 -15.93 -9.65 0.18
N THR A 61 -16.97 -9.19 -0.50
CA THR A 61 -18.13 -8.56 0.16
C THR A 61 -18.85 -9.57 1.07
N ASP A 62 -19.14 -10.78 0.58
CA ASP A 62 -19.77 -11.84 1.36
C ASP A 62 -18.95 -12.19 2.62
N PHE A 63 -17.61 -12.23 2.48
CA PHE A 63 -16.72 -12.46 3.61
C PHE A 63 -16.81 -11.34 4.65
N LEU A 64 -16.78 -10.07 4.21
CA LEU A 64 -16.87 -8.92 5.12
C LEU A 64 -18.23 -8.85 5.81
N ASP A 65 -19.32 -9.14 5.10
CA ASP A 65 -20.69 -9.16 5.63
C ASP A 65 -20.93 -10.34 6.61
N SER A 66 -20.15 -11.42 6.48
CA SER A 66 -20.26 -12.60 7.35
C SER A 66 -19.68 -12.41 8.75
N LYS A 67 -18.95 -11.30 9.00
CA LYS A 67 -18.22 -11.05 10.25
C LYS A 67 -18.45 -9.64 10.78
N ASP A 68 -18.64 -9.54 12.09
CA ASP A 68 -18.59 -8.25 12.79
C ASP A 68 -17.16 -7.98 13.27
N PHE A 69 -16.49 -7.04 12.62
CA PHE A 69 -15.15 -6.58 13.02
C PHE A 69 -15.20 -5.51 14.13
N GLY A 70 -16.38 -4.99 14.48
CA GLY A 70 -16.55 -3.93 15.48
C GLY A 70 -15.92 -2.59 15.08
N ILE A 71 -15.76 -2.35 13.78
CA ILE A 71 -15.28 -1.11 13.15
C ILE A 71 -16.07 -0.87 11.87
N LYS A 72 -16.06 0.37 11.36
CA LYS A 72 -16.73 0.71 10.11
C LYS A 72 -15.91 0.23 8.91
N ILE A 73 -16.49 -0.62 8.05
CA ILE A 73 -15.90 -1.04 6.79
C ILE A 73 -16.79 -0.56 5.63
N SER A 74 -16.17 0.10 4.65
CA SER A 74 -16.83 0.58 3.43
C SER A 74 -16.17 -0.06 2.21
N ILE A 75 -16.96 -0.35 1.18
CA ILE A 75 -16.48 -0.97 -0.06
C ILE A 75 -16.33 0.10 -1.14
N SER A 76 -15.17 0.13 -1.80
CA SER A 76 -14.93 0.84 -3.04
C SER A 76 -15.00 -0.16 -4.19
N ASP A 77 -16.09 -0.13 -4.96
CA ASP A 77 -16.42 -1.14 -5.97
C ASP A 77 -15.83 -0.77 -7.34
N GLU A 78 -14.82 -1.52 -7.77
CA GLU A 78 -14.13 -1.36 -9.06
C GLU A 78 -14.54 -2.43 -10.10
N ARG A 79 -15.68 -3.13 -9.92
CA ARG A 79 -16.12 -4.18 -10.86
C ARG A 79 -16.29 -3.71 -12.29
N GLY A 80 -16.51 -2.41 -12.51
CA GLY A 80 -16.59 -1.79 -13.83
C GLY A 80 -15.27 -1.74 -14.60
N GLY A 81 -14.12 -1.85 -13.93
CA GLY A 81 -12.79 -1.83 -14.52
C GLY A 81 -11.71 -1.79 -13.45
N LEU A 82 -10.61 -2.50 -13.67
CA LEU A 82 -9.46 -2.47 -12.76
C LEU A 82 -8.73 -1.12 -12.90
N LEU A 83 -8.66 -0.37 -11.82
CA LEU A 83 -8.14 1.01 -11.80
C LEU A 83 -6.66 1.09 -11.39
N ASP A 84 -6.04 -0.05 -11.04
CA ASP A 84 -4.71 -0.08 -10.44
C ASP A 84 -4.65 0.73 -9.10
N THR A 85 -3.49 0.85 -8.50
CA THR A 85 -3.36 1.39 -7.14
C THR A 85 -3.64 2.89 -7.04
N GLY A 86 -3.27 3.69 -8.04
CA GLY A 86 -3.53 5.13 -8.05
C GLY A 86 -4.98 5.47 -8.42
N GLY A 87 -5.48 4.88 -9.51
CA GLY A 87 -6.87 5.08 -9.93
C GLY A 87 -7.87 4.56 -8.89
N GLY A 88 -7.57 3.44 -8.22
CA GLY A 88 -8.39 2.91 -7.11
C GLY A 88 -8.52 3.88 -5.93
N LEU A 89 -7.45 4.60 -5.60
CA LEU A 89 -7.48 5.65 -4.57
C LEU A 89 -8.36 6.84 -5.01
N VAL A 90 -8.22 7.29 -6.26
CA VAL A 90 -9.07 8.36 -6.80
C VAL A 90 -10.54 7.96 -6.80
N HIS A 91 -10.85 6.72 -7.19
CA HIS A 91 -12.21 6.18 -7.17
C HIS A 91 -12.81 6.15 -5.75
N ALA A 92 -12.00 5.75 -4.77
CA ALA A 92 -12.41 5.67 -3.36
C ALA A 92 -12.43 7.02 -2.63
N ARG A 93 -12.02 8.14 -3.25
CA ARG A 93 -11.79 9.42 -2.58
C ARG A 93 -12.99 9.90 -1.73
N HIS A 94 -14.21 9.72 -2.23
CA HIS A 94 -15.43 10.13 -1.53
C HIS A 94 -15.66 9.41 -0.18
N LEU A 95 -14.96 8.27 0.04
CA LEU A 95 -14.94 7.52 1.30
C LEU A 95 -13.72 7.91 2.18
N LEU A 96 -12.77 8.67 1.63
CA LEU A 96 -11.47 8.96 2.24
C LEU A 96 -11.24 10.45 2.51
N GLU A 97 -12.21 11.31 2.20
CA GLU A 97 -12.07 12.77 2.28
C GLU A 97 -11.81 13.29 3.70
N GLY A 98 -11.03 14.37 3.76
CA GLY A 98 -10.88 15.23 4.94
C GLY A 98 -9.56 15.03 5.69
N GLU A 99 -9.34 13.87 6.26
CA GLU A 99 -8.19 13.59 7.12
C GLU A 99 -7.15 12.70 6.41
N PRO A 100 -5.89 12.73 6.83
CA PRO A 100 -4.90 11.76 6.37
C PRO A 100 -5.37 10.33 6.60
N PHE A 101 -5.04 9.44 5.67
CA PHE A 101 -5.37 8.02 5.78
C PHE A 101 -4.20 7.13 5.38
N LEU A 102 -4.15 5.96 6.01
CA LEU A 102 -3.15 4.94 5.71
C LEU A 102 -3.63 4.07 4.54
N VAL A 103 -2.73 3.74 3.63
CA VAL A 103 -2.96 2.75 2.57
C VAL A 103 -2.11 1.51 2.85
N HIS A 104 -2.73 0.34 2.77
CA HIS A 104 -2.10 -0.95 3.04
C HIS A 104 -2.42 -1.94 1.92
N ASN A 105 -1.40 -2.49 1.29
CA ASN A 105 -1.61 -3.60 0.36
C ASN A 105 -2.08 -4.84 1.13
N VAL A 106 -3.14 -5.50 0.68
CA VAL A 106 -3.75 -6.66 1.36
C VAL A 106 -2.81 -7.85 1.52
N ASP A 107 -1.78 -7.96 0.68
CA ASP A 107 -0.84 -9.08 0.64
C ASP A 107 0.44 -8.86 1.47
N ILE A 108 0.48 -7.83 2.29
CA ILE A 108 1.63 -7.53 3.15
C ILE A 108 1.34 -7.97 4.58
N LEU A 109 2.22 -8.80 5.13
CA LEU A 109 2.35 -9.02 6.57
C LEU A 109 3.54 -8.21 7.08
N SER A 110 3.40 -7.54 8.20
CA SER A 110 4.49 -6.76 8.80
C SER A 110 4.32 -6.57 10.30
N ASN A 111 5.43 -6.32 10.99
CA ASN A 111 5.45 -5.85 12.38
C ASN A 111 5.39 -4.31 12.48
N ALA A 112 5.02 -3.61 11.42
CA ALA A 112 4.99 -2.16 11.39
C ALA A 112 4.08 -1.57 12.48
N ASP A 113 4.56 -0.54 13.17
CA ASP A 113 3.75 0.34 14.01
C ASP A 113 3.09 1.39 13.12
N LEU A 114 1.83 1.10 12.75
CA LEU A 114 1.06 1.94 11.82
C LEU A 114 0.54 3.21 12.50
N SER A 115 0.33 3.17 13.82
CA SER A 115 -0.04 4.36 14.59
C SER A 115 1.14 5.34 14.70
N ALA A 116 2.34 4.85 14.96
CA ALA A 116 3.54 5.67 14.93
C ALA A 116 3.84 6.26 13.54
N LEU A 117 3.50 5.51 12.46
CA LEU A 117 3.61 6.02 11.09
C LEU A 117 2.65 7.20 10.84
N MET A 118 1.39 7.13 11.34
CA MET A 118 0.42 8.24 11.27
C MET A 118 0.93 9.46 12.03
N HIS A 119 1.38 9.31 13.27
CA HIS A 119 1.93 10.41 14.07
C HIS A 119 3.14 11.06 13.40
N PHE A 120 4.03 10.24 12.80
CA PHE A 120 5.17 10.79 12.05
C PHE A 120 4.70 11.60 10.84
N HIS A 121 3.72 11.12 10.08
CA HIS A 121 3.17 11.85 8.94
C HIS A 121 2.64 13.22 9.34
N GLU A 122 1.84 13.27 10.40
CA GLU A 122 1.24 14.51 10.92
C GLU A 122 2.31 15.46 11.48
N SER A 123 3.26 14.95 12.28
CA SER A 123 4.30 15.77 12.90
C SER A 123 5.26 16.42 11.89
N GLU A 124 5.54 15.71 10.80
CA GLU A 124 6.40 16.19 9.71
C GLU A 124 5.65 17.08 8.71
N GLY A 125 4.31 17.09 8.73
CA GLY A 125 3.49 17.82 7.77
C GLY A 125 3.77 17.37 6.33
N ASN A 126 3.86 16.06 6.12
CA ASN A 126 4.08 15.48 4.81
C ASN A 126 2.78 15.46 4.00
N ASP A 127 2.87 15.51 2.67
CA ASP A 127 1.73 15.25 1.79
C ASP A 127 1.57 13.74 1.55
N VAL A 128 2.70 13.00 1.50
CA VAL A 128 2.76 11.54 1.45
C VAL A 128 3.90 11.05 2.34
N THR A 129 3.67 9.97 3.09
CA THR A 129 4.72 9.29 3.86
C THR A 129 4.81 7.83 3.43
N LEU A 130 5.97 7.41 2.94
CA LEU A 130 6.24 6.05 2.49
C LEU A 130 6.95 5.27 3.60
N LEU A 131 6.40 4.12 4.02
CA LEU A 131 7.11 3.22 4.91
C LEU A 131 8.14 2.42 4.11
N THR A 132 9.39 2.48 4.52
CA THR A 132 10.53 1.87 3.83
C THR A 132 11.45 1.10 4.78
N SER A 133 12.32 0.29 4.24
CA SER A 133 13.38 -0.41 4.96
C SER A 133 14.57 -0.72 4.05
N ASP A 134 15.69 -1.12 4.63
CA ASP A 134 16.90 -1.55 3.94
C ASP A 134 16.83 -2.99 3.41
N ARG A 135 15.68 -3.68 3.56
CA ARG A 135 15.49 -5.07 3.12
C ARG A 135 15.94 -5.29 1.67
N LYS A 136 16.35 -6.50 1.35
CA LYS A 136 16.67 -6.89 -0.04
C LYS A 136 15.43 -6.76 -0.93
N SER A 137 15.58 -6.03 -2.03
CA SER A 137 14.58 -5.85 -3.07
C SER A 137 15.27 -5.51 -4.39
N SER A 138 14.77 -6.02 -5.50
CA SER A 138 15.22 -5.61 -6.83
C SER A 138 14.76 -4.20 -7.23
N ARG A 139 13.81 -3.63 -6.51
CA ARG A 139 13.26 -2.29 -6.75
C ARG A 139 13.48 -1.44 -5.52
N LYS A 140 14.14 -0.32 -5.69
CA LYS A 140 14.49 0.61 -4.63
C LYS A 140 13.90 1.99 -4.91
N LEU A 141 13.52 2.70 -3.86
CA LEU A 141 13.25 4.14 -3.90
C LEU A 141 14.50 4.89 -3.46
N LEU A 142 14.74 6.03 -4.10
CA LEU A 142 15.90 6.89 -3.85
C LEU A 142 15.46 8.08 -3.01
N PHE A 143 16.16 8.35 -1.92
CA PHE A 143 15.84 9.45 -1.01
C PHE A 143 17.08 10.30 -0.76
N ASP A 144 16.91 11.63 -0.63
CA ASP A 144 17.97 12.50 -0.17
C ASP A 144 18.20 12.41 1.36
N GLU A 145 19.14 13.20 1.86
CA GLU A 145 19.49 13.26 3.28
C GLU A 145 18.28 13.64 4.17
N ASP A 146 17.39 14.49 3.66
CA ASP A 146 16.16 14.90 4.36
C ASP A 146 15.06 13.81 4.31
N GLY A 147 15.28 12.72 3.59
CA GLY A 147 14.31 11.64 3.38
C GLY A 147 13.24 11.96 2.34
N SER A 148 13.45 12.98 1.49
CA SER A 148 12.54 13.30 0.38
C SER A 148 12.78 12.39 -0.81
N LEU A 149 11.68 11.93 -1.44
CA LEU A 149 11.74 11.06 -2.63
C LEU A 149 12.42 11.77 -3.81
N LYS A 150 13.37 11.10 -4.44
CA LYS A 150 14.13 11.59 -5.61
C LYS A 150 14.01 10.72 -6.84
N GLY A 151 13.62 9.46 -6.65
CA GLY A 151 13.52 8.55 -7.77
C GLY A 151 13.29 7.11 -7.38
N TRP A 152 13.44 6.26 -8.37
CA TRP A 152 13.30 4.82 -8.29
C TRP A 152 14.39 4.14 -9.13
N HIS A 153 14.87 2.99 -8.65
CA HIS A 153 15.90 2.20 -9.28
C HIS A 153 15.49 0.72 -9.32
N ASN A 154 15.54 0.09 -10.50
CA ASN A 154 15.42 -1.34 -10.67
C ASN A 154 16.81 -1.97 -10.81
N LEU A 155 17.26 -2.64 -9.77
CA LEU A 155 18.58 -3.30 -9.71
C LEU A 155 18.74 -4.46 -10.70
N ALA A 156 17.65 -4.99 -11.29
CA ALA A 156 17.72 -6.15 -12.18
C ALA A 156 18.18 -5.78 -13.60
N ASP A 157 17.82 -4.59 -14.05
CA ASP A 157 18.10 -4.06 -15.40
C ASP A 157 18.77 -2.70 -15.38
N ASP A 158 19.14 -2.22 -14.17
CA ASP A 158 19.77 -0.91 -13.93
C ASP A 158 18.95 0.27 -14.46
N GLU A 159 17.61 0.15 -14.42
CA GLU A 159 16.70 1.19 -14.87
C GLU A 159 16.42 2.20 -13.75
N TYR A 160 16.57 3.50 -14.08
CA TYR A 160 16.27 4.61 -13.18
C TYR A 160 15.06 5.42 -13.65
N ARG A 161 14.25 5.88 -12.71
CA ARG A 161 13.17 6.84 -12.94
C ARG A 161 13.30 7.99 -11.92
N PRO A 162 13.51 9.26 -12.35
CA PRO A 162 13.72 9.68 -13.76
C PRO A 162 14.98 9.07 -14.36
N ALA A 163 15.04 9.02 -15.70
CA ALA A 163 16.12 8.38 -16.47
C ALA A 163 17.51 9.01 -16.29
N VAL A 164 17.58 10.22 -15.75
CA VAL A 164 18.86 10.85 -15.37
C VAL A 164 19.17 10.39 -13.94
N PRO A 165 20.32 9.74 -13.70
CA PRO A 165 20.70 9.32 -12.36
C PRO A 165 20.66 10.51 -11.41
N VAL A 166 19.96 10.34 -10.31
CA VAL A 166 20.11 11.22 -9.14
C VAL A 166 21.55 11.05 -8.70
N ASP A 167 22.21 12.16 -8.34
CA ASP A 167 23.60 12.15 -7.86
C ASP A 167 23.77 11.07 -6.80
N SER A 168 24.38 9.94 -7.18
CA SER A 168 24.40 8.69 -6.41
C SER A 168 25.12 8.85 -5.07
N ASP A 169 25.98 9.86 -4.95
CA ASP A 169 26.79 10.08 -3.76
C ASP A 169 25.99 10.64 -2.57
N ASN A 170 24.76 11.13 -2.83
CA ASN A 170 23.92 11.79 -1.83
C ASN A 170 22.50 11.18 -1.69
N VAL A 171 22.29 9.96 -2.16
CA VAL A 171 20.99 9.28 -2.03
C VAL A 171 21.09 7.97 -1.26
N THR A 172 20.04 7.67 -0.50
CA THR A 172 19.85 6.39 0.17
C THR A 172 18.84 5.55 -0.62
N GLU A 173 19.16 4.29 -0.86
CA GLU A 173 18.30 3.32 -1.55
C GLU A 173 17.54 2.46 -0.56
N GLU A 174 16.21 2.49 -0.57
CA GLU A 174 15.37 1.70 0.32
C GLU A 174 14.24 0.99 -0.43
N ALA A 175 13.83 -0.15 0.13
CA ALA A 175 12.70 -0.91 -0.39
C ALA A 175 11.38 -0.37 0.14
N PHE A 176 10.45 -0.09 -0.75
CA PHE A 176 9.08 0.28 -0.40
C PHE A 176 8.33 -0.91 0.19
N SER A 177 7.55 -0.67 1.24
CA SER A 177 6.81 -1.70 1.96
C SER A 177 5.45 -2.04 1.37
N GLY A 178 4.87 -1.18 0.53
CA GLY A 178 3.46 -1.27 0.15
C GLY A 178 2.50 -0.71 1.22
N ILE A 179 3.05 0.02 2.21
CA ILE A 179 2.31 0.72 3.27
C ILE A 179 2.73 2.19 3.23
N TYR A 180 1.75 3.09 3.22
CA TYR A 180 2.02 4.52 3.13
C TYR A 180 0.83 5.34 3.62
N ILE A 181 1.05 6.64 3.81
CA ILE A 181 0.00 7.58 4.20
C ILE A 181 -0.13 8.65 3.14
N ILE A 182 -1.36 9.03 2.84
CA ILE A 182 -1.71 10.15 1.97
C ILE A 182 -2.45 11.17 2.82
N GLY A 183 -1.91 12.39 2.89
CA GLY A 183 -2.56 13.55 3.47
C GLY A 183 -3.53 14.22 2.49
N LYS A 184 -4.27 15.21 2.98
CA LYS A 184 -5.26 15.94 2.19
C LYS A 184 -4.69 16.47 0.87
N ARG A 185 -3.58 17.20 0.92
CA ARG A 185 -2.93 17.75 -0.28
C ARG A 185 -2.42 16.66 -1.21
N GLY A 186 -1.87 15.56 -0.65
CA GLY A 186 -1.46 14.40 -1.45
C GLY A 186 -2.62 13.79 -2.24
N MET A 187 -3.83 13.74 -1.65
CA MET A 187 -5.04 13.23 -2.32
C MET A 187 -5.55 14.20 -3.40
N GLU A 188 -5.52 15.51 -3.13
CA GLU A 188 -5.89 16.55 -4.10
C GLU A 188 -4.97 16.51 -5.34
N GLU A 189 -3.66 16.36 -5.14
CA GLU A 189 -2.69 16.23 -6.25
C GLU A 189 -2.81 14.89 -6.98
N LEU A 190 -3.15 13.80 -6.31
CA LEU A 190 -3.39 12.50 -6.94
C LEU A 190 -4.61 12.55 -7.89
N GLU A 191 -5.67 13.21 -7.47
CA GLU A 191 -6.84 13.44 -8.32
C GLU A 191 -6.50 14.32 -9.53
N ALA A 192 -5.79 15.43 -9.30
CA ALA A 192 -5.32 16.31 -10.36
C ALA A 192 -4.43 15.57 -11.36
N TYR A 193 -3.54 14.70 -10.89
CA TYR A 193 -2.68 13.85 -11.71
C TYR A 193 -3.50 12.91 -12.63
N GLY A 194 -4.53 12.24 -12.12
CA GLY A 194 -5.43 11.43 -12.93
C GLY A 194 -6.12 12.24 -14.03
N CYS A 195 -6.64 13.43 -13.69
CA CYS A 195 -7.25 14.33 -14.63
C CYS A 195 -6.26 14.85 -15.70
N GLU A 196 -5.06 15.32 -15.29
CA GLU A 196 -4.03 15.87 -16.19
C GLU A 196 -3.51 14.82 -17.18
N THR A 197 -3.35 13.57 -16.73
CA THR A 197 -2.87 12.47 -17.57
C THR A 197 -3.95 11.81 -18.41
N GLY A 198 -5.23 12.09 -18.11
CA GLY A 198 -6.38 11.45 -18.77
C GLY A 198 -6.46 9.95 -18.50
N ARG A 199 -5.86 9.45 -17.41
CA ARG A 199 -5.83 8.03 -17.06
C ARG A 199 -6.73 7.75 -15.88
N ASP A 200 -7.71 6.88 -16.06
CA ASP A 200 -8.53 6.35 -14.96
C ASP A 200 -7.81 5.22 -14.22
N SER A 201 -6.94 4.48 -14.90
CA SER A 201 -6.16 3.37 -14.35
C SER A 201 -4.67 3.67 -14.43
N PHE A 202 -4.00 3.72 -13.27
CA PHE A 202 -2.56 3.96 -13.16
C PHE A 202 -2.00 3.48 -11.82
N PRO A 203 -0.71 3.05 -11.79
CA PRO A 203 -0.03 2.73 -10.55
C PRO A 203 0.24 4.00 -9.73
N VAL A 204 0.03 3.95 -8.42
CA VAL A 204 0.34 5.08 -7.52
C VAL A 204 1.81 5.47 -7.55
N MET A 205 2.70 4.54 -7.92
CA MET A 205 4.12 4.82 -8.06
C MET A 205 4.42 5.83 -9.17
N ASP A 206 3.65 5.81 -10.27
CA ASP A 206 3.78 6.84 -11.33
C ASP A 206 3.51 8.23 -10.76
N PHE A 207 2.41 8.37 -10.01
CA PHE A 207 2.09 9.61 -9.31
C PHE A 207 3.22 10.05 -8.36
N PHE A 208 3.75 9.16 -7.53
CA PHE A 208 4.83 9.51 -6.60
C PHE A 208 6.06 10.06 -7.33
N LEU A 209 6.47 9.40 -8.42
CA LEU A 209 7.66 9.79 -9.17
C LEU A 209 7.45 11.07 -9.99
N ASP A 210 6.27 11.24 -10.58
CA ASP A 210 5.97 12.41 -11.41
C ASP A 210 5.69 13.66 -10.56
N CYS A 211 5.11 13.48 -9.34
CA CYS A 211 4.73 14.58 -8.47
C CYS A 211 5.72 14.86 -7.31
N MET A 212 6.83 14.10 -7.17
CA MET A 212 7.80 14.27 -6.06
C MET A 212 8.44 15.66 -5.96
N LYS A 213 8.36 16.49 -7.02
CA LYS A 213 8.81 17.89 -7.01
C LYS A 213 7.68 18.87 -6.69
N LYS A 214 6.41 18.45 -6.79
CA LYS A 214 5.23 19.30 -6.53
C LYS A 214 4.78 19.22 -5.08
N ILE A 215 4.90 18.04 -4.47
CA ILE A 215 4.41 17.73 -3.12
C ILE A 215 5.51 17.10 -2.26
N LYS A 216 5.32 17.19 -0.94
CA LYS A 216 6.28 16.65 0.05
C LYS A 216 6.07 15.15 0.24
N ILE A 217 6.80 14.32 -0.51
CA ILE A 217 6.82 12.87 -0.36
C ILE A 217 8.07 12.48 0.41
N ARG A 218 7.90 11.94 1.62
CA ARG A 218 9.01 11.54 2.49
C ARG A 218 8.94 10.07 2.90
N ARG A 219 10.12 9.52 3.21
CA ARG A 219 10.21 8.20 3.82
C ARG A 219 10.06 8.25 5.33
N LYS A 220 9.55 7.16 5.88
CA LYS A 220 9.79 6.72 7.26
C LYS A 220 10.51 5.38 7.17
N CYS A 221 11.84 5.40 7.33
CA CYS A 221 12.63 4.17 7.38
C CYS A 221 12.43 3.47 8.73
N SER A 222 12.20 2.17 8.71
CA SER A 222 12.15 1.33 9.90
C SER A 222 13.19 0.23 9.78
N ALA A 223 14.27 0.34 10.56
CA ALA A 223 15.39 -0.61 10.54
C ALA A 223 14.97 -2.03 10.99
N ASP A 224 14.00 -2.11 11.92
CA ASP A 224 13.51 -3.37 12.47
C ASP A 224 12.26 -3.88 11.74
N LEU A 225 11.92 -3.30 10.57
CA LEU A 225 10.76 -3.72 9.81
C LEU A 225 10.94 -5.13 9.27
N ARG A 226 10.17 -6.06 9.81
CA ARG A 226 9.96 -7.38 9.22
C ARG A 226 8.74 -7.31 8.34
N LEU A 227 8.90 -7.71 7.07
CA LEU A 227 7.86 -7.64 6.07
C LEU A 227 7.89 -8.87 5.17
N LEU A 228 6.72 -9.45 4.92
CA LEU A 228 6.54 -10.55 4.00
C LEU A 228 5.43 -10.20 2.99
N ASP A 229 5.78 -10.21 1.70
CA ASP A 229 4.82 -10.10 0.57
C ASP A 229 4.28 -11.50 0.24
N ILE A 230 3.00 -11.73 0.51
CA ILE A 230 2.29 -12.98 0.21
C ILE A 230 1.82 -13.00 -1.26
N GLY A 231 2.70 -12.59 -2.15
CA GLY A 231 2.41 -12.53 -3.59
C GLY A 231 2.81 -13.77 -4.37
N LYS A 232 3.46 -14.76 -3.73
CA LYS A 232 4.00 -15.97 -4.37
C LYS A 232 3.75 -17.20 -3.50
N PRO A 233 3.63 -18.41 -4.09
CA PRO A 233 3.45 -19.65 -3.33
C PRO A 233 4.57 -19.89 -2.29
N GLU A 234 5.81 -19.55 -2.62
CA GLU A 234 6.96 -19.78 -1.73
C GLU A 234 6.87 -18.92 -0.46
N THR A 235 6.30 -17.73 -0.56
CA THR A 235 6.13 -16.82 0.60
C THR A 235 4.98 -17.24 1.50
N LEU A 236 3.98 -17.98 0.99
CA LEU A 236 2.92 -18.55 1.84
C LEU A 236 3.45 -19.55 2.86
N VAL A 237 4.46 -20.35 2.50
CA VAL A 237 5.10 -21.29 3.44
C VAL A 237 5.85 -20.55 4.55
N LEU A 238 6.43 -19.40 4.24
CA LEU A 238 7.14 -18.57 5.22
C LEU A 238 6.17 -17.79 6.12
N ALA A 239 4.94 -17.57 5.67
CA ALA A 239 3.97 -16.77 6.37
C ALA A 239 3.55 -17.38 7.71
N SER A 240 3.48 -18.71 7.81
CA SER A 240 3.16 -19.40 9.07
C SER A 240 4.25 -19.23 10.14
N GLN A 241 5.48 -18.96 9.75
CA GLN A 241 6.58 -18.67 10.68
C GLN A 241 6.58 -17.21 11.15
N PHE A 242 5.84 -16.35 10.44
CA PHE A 242 5.80 -14.90 10.67
C PHE A 242 4.71 -14.49 11.67
N THR A 243 3.80 -15.36 12.09
CA THR A 243 2.49 -14.96 12.61
C THR A 243 2.35 -14.85 14.11
N ALA A 244 3.15 -15.52 14.93
CA ALA A 244 2.88 -15.58 16.38
C ALA A 244 3.42 -14.36 17.15
N ASP A 245 4.58 -13.82 16.74
CA ASP A 245 5.28 -12.75 17.45
C ASP A 245 5.29 -11.40 16.70
N ASP A 246 4.67 -11.33 15.50
CA ASP A 246 4.87 -10.26 14.54
C ASP A 246 3.60 -9.45 14.24
N LEU A 247 2.49 -9.82 14.81
CA LEU A 247 1.17 -9.20 14.65
C LEU A 247 0.67 -8.63 15.96
#